data_33930bc869c1cd0372060be6081ffad1
#
_entry.id   33930bc869c1cd0372060be6081ffad1
#
_cell.length_a   1.000
_cell.length_b   1.000
_cell.length_c   1.000
_cell.angle_alpha   90.00
_cell.angle_beta   90.00
_cell.angle_gamma   90.00
#
_symmetry.space_group_name_H-M   'P 1'
#
loop_
_entity.id
_entity.type
_entity.pdbx_description
1 polymer ?
#
loop_
_entity_poly.entity_id
_entity_poly.type
_entity_poly.pdbx_seq_one_letter_code
_entity_poly.pdbx_strand_id
1 'polypeptide(L)'
;MTSTFDMQDLRYLNLFAQITKVNTRYFFEYNNMLVFCVPRRLIKQALGQNAENLKKMSSIIGKRIRVVAQPNGVEDAREFIERVVSPLTFNDLEITVNEIIMNAGRMNKALLIGREKRRLIEMQNIIKYFFKREFRIV
;
A
#
# COMPACT_ATOMS: atom_id res chain seq x y z
N MET A 1 12.21 0.57 0.69
CA MET A 1 11.87 -0.77 0.21
C MET A 1 13.00 -1.31 -0.64
N THR A 2 13.45 -2.49 -0.36
CA THR A 2 14.52 -3.09 -1.12
C THR A 2 13.98 -3.73 -2.39
N SER A 3 14.82 -3.83 -3.39
CA SER A 3 14.47 -4.50 -4.64
C SER A 3 14.63 -6.02 -4.54
N THR A 4 15.15 -6.50 -3.43
CA THR A 4 15.45 -7.92 -3.24
C THR A 4 14.36 -8.55 -2.39
N PHE A 5 13.80 -9.66 -2.88
CA PHE A 5 12.83 -10.43 -2.12
C PHE A 5 13.56 -11.49 -1.30
N ASP A 6 13.20 -11.63 -0.04
CA ASP A 6 13.67 -12.74 0.76
C ASP A 6 12.70 -13.93 0.65
N MET A 7 12.98 -15.00 1.38
CA MET A 7 12.15 -16.20 1.36
C MET A 7 10.72 -15.93 1.82
N GLN A 8 10.57 -15.07 2.82
CA GLN A 8 9.26 -14.72 3.35
C GLN A 8 8.44 -13.97 2.31
N ASP A 9 9.05 -13.04 1.58
CA ASP A 9 8.38 -12.29 0.54
C ASP A 9 7.87 -13.21 -0.56
N LEU A 10 8.69 -14.17 -0.97
CA LEU A 10 8.29 -15.14 -2.00
C LEU A 10 7.12 -15.99 -1.53
N ARG A 11 7.13 -16.40 -0.26
CA ARG A 11 6.03 -17.18 0.30
C ARG A 11 4.72 -16.40 0.27
N TYR A 12 4.77 -15.12 0.63
CA TYR A 12 3.57 -14.28 0.59
C TYR A 12 3.04 -14.14 -0.83
N LEU A 13 3.93 -13.88 -1.79
CA LEU A 13 3.53 -13.74 -3.20
C LEU A 13 2.96 -15.04 -3.74
N ASN A 14 3.57 -16.17 -3.42
CA ASN A 14 3.08 -17.48 -3.86
C ASN A 14 1.72 -17.80 -3.26
N LEU A 15 1.53 -17.52 -1.99
CA LEU A 15 0.26 -17.74 -1.32
C LEU A 15 -0.83 -16.87 -1.92
N PHE A 16 -0.50 -15.60 -2.20
CA PHE A 16 -1.45 -14.69 -2.81
C PHE A 16 -1.91 -15.22 -4.18
N ALA A 17 -0.97 -15.64 -5.02
CA ALA A 17 -1.29 -16.18 -6.33
C ALA A 17 -2.12 -17.47 -6.24
N GLN A 18 -1.82 -18.29 -5.25
CA GLN A 18 -2.55 -19.56 -5.04
C GLN A 18 -4.00 -19.32 -4.64
N ILE A 19 -4.24 -18.37 -3.75
CA ILE A 19 -5.58 -18.10 -3.24
C ILE A 19 -6.40 -17.28 -4.23
N THR A 20 -5.81 -16.24 -4.80
CA THR A 20 -6.54 -15.27 -5.63
C THR A 20 -6.54 -15.60 -7.10
N LYS A 21 -5.61 -16.44 -7.55
CA LYS A 21 -5.34 -16.71 -8.97
C LYS A 21 -4.88 -15.46 -9.73
N VAL A 22 -4.33 -14.50 -8.99
CA VAL A 22 -3.76 -13.29 -9.56
C VAL A 22 -2.28 -13.25 -9.20
N ASN A 23 -1.43 -13.07 -10.21
CA ASN A 23 0.00 -12.93 -9.98
C ASN A 23 0.36 -11.47 -9.84
N THR A 24 1.15 -11.15 -8.83
CA THR A 24 1.69 -9.82 -8.67
C THR A 24 3.08 -9.91 -8.08
N ARG A 25 3.90 -8.89 -8.34
CA ARG A 25 5.22 -8.73 -7.75
C ARG A 25 5.24 -7.60 -6.73
N TYR A 26 4.14 -6.85 -6.62
CA TYR A 26 4.13 -5.60 -5.89
C TYR A 26 3.33 -5.76 -4.62
N PHE A 27 4.04 -5.82 -3.51
CA PHE A 27 3.41 -5.73 -2.20
C PHE A 27 4.37 -5.04 -1.24
N PHE A 28 3.81 -4.52 -0.16
CA PHE A 28 4.60 -3.86 0.87
C PHE A 28 3.86 -3.97 2.19
N GLU A 29 4.58 -3.68 3.26
CA GLU A 29 3.99 -3.62 4.59
C GLU A 29 3.72 -2.16 4.94
N TYR A 30 2.53 -1.88 5.43
CA TYR A 30 2.15 -0.55 5.90
C TYR A 30 1.23 -0.71 7.09
N ASN A 31 1.58 -0.06 8.21
CA ASN A 31 0.76 -0.08 9.42
C ASN A 31 0.38 -1.49 9.85
N ASN A 32 1.37 -2.38 9.85
CA ASN A 32 1.23 -3.79 10.25
C ASN A 32 0.25 -4.60 9.40
N MET A 33 0.02 -4.18 8.17
CA MET A 33 -0.75 -4.97 7.23
C MET A 33 0.06 -5.18 5.95
N LEU A 34 -0.29 -6.23 5.22
CA LEU A 34 0.30 -6.48 3.92
C LEU A 34 -0.63 -5.90 2.85
N VAL A 35 -0.08 -5.08 1.98
CA VAL A 35 -0.82 -4.44 0.90
C VAL A 35 -0.31 -4.99 -0.42
N PHE A 36 -1.19 -5.67 -1.16
CA PHE A 36 -0.85 -6.22 -2.47
C PHE A 36 -1.40 -5.31 -3.55
N CYS A 37 -0.56 -5.02 -4.55
CA CYS A 37 -0.94 -4.14 -5.66
C CYS A 37 -1.20 -5.00 -6.88
N VAL A 38 -2.39 -4.86 -7.47
CA VAL A 38 -2.80 -5.63 -8.64
C VAL A 38 -3.35 -4.68 -9.71
N PRO A 39 -3.37 -5.10 -10.98
CA PRO A 39 -4.05 -4.30 -12.00
C PRO A 39 -5.49 -4.03 -11.57
N ARG A 40 -5.98 -2.82 -11.84
CA ARG A 40 -7.32 -2.40 -11.41
C ARG A 40 -8.40 -3.39 -11.84
N ARG A 41 -8.30 -3.93 -13.04
CA ARG A 41 -9.29 -4.87 -13.57
C ARG A 41 -9.35 -6.19 -12.80
N LEU A 42 -8.32 -6.51 -12.02
CA LEU A 42 -8.22 -7.77 -11.29
C LEU A 42 -8.54 -7.63 -9.79
N ILE A 43 -8.91 -6.45 -9.33
CA ILE A 43 -9.19 -6.24 -7.91
C ILE A 43 -10.33 -7.13 -7.41
N LYS A 44 -11.41 -7.19 -8.16
CA LYS A 44 -12.55 -8.04 -7.75
C LYS A 44 -12.18 -9.50 -7.68
N GLN A 45 -11.38 -9.98 -8.62
CA GLN A 45 -10.91 -11.36 -8.60
C GLN A 45 -10.01 -11.61 -7.40
N ALA A 46 -9.12 -10.67 -7.10
CA ALA A 46 -8.22 -10.80 -5.96
C ALA A 46 -8.99 -10.83 -4.64
N LEU A 47 -10.00 -10.00 -4.50
CA LEU A 47 -10.81 -9.97 -3.28
C LEU A 47 -11.63 -11.24 -3.10
N GLY A 48 -12.19 -11.76 -4.19
CA GLY A 48 -13.16 -12.83 -4.13
C GLY A 48 -14.51 -12.34 -3.64
N GLN A 49 -15.49 -13.23 -3.63
CA GLN A 49 -16.84 -12.90 -3.19
C GLN A 49 -16.81 -12.54 -1.71
N ASN A 50 -17.35 -11.36 -1.36
CA ASN A 50 -17.38 -10.86 0.01
C ASN A 50 -16.00 -10.78 0.64
N ALA A 51 -14.97 -10.50 -0.16
CA ALA A 51 -13.57 -10.42 0.27
C ALA A 51 -13.09 -11.74 0.90
N GLU A 52 -13.63 -12.85 0.45
CA GLU A 52 -13.33 -14.17 0.99
C GLU A 52 -11.85 -14.52 0.89
N ASN A 53 -11.21 -14.15 -0.23
CA ASN A 53 -9.80 -14.46 -0.44
C ASN A 53 -8.92 -13.74 0.58
N LEU A 54 -9.24 -12.48 0.89
CA LEU A 54 -8.46 -11.72 1.87
C LEU A 54 -8.64 -12.27 3.28
N LYS A 55 -9.85 -12.69 3.61
CA LYS A 55 -10.12 -13.31 4.92
C LYS A 55 -9.33 -14.60 5.09
N LYS A 56 -9.30 -15.42 4.04
CA LYS A 56 -8.58 -16.68 4.07
C LYS A 56 -7.08 -16.43 4.22
N MET A 57 -6.54 -15.50 3.46
CA MET A 57 -5.13 -15.17 3.50
C MET A 57 -4.74 -14.58 4.85
N SER A 58 -5.55 -13.67 5.38
CA SER A 58 -5.33 -13.07 6.70
C SER A 58 -5.29 -14.13 7.80
N SER A 59 -6.18 -15.12 7.71
CA SER A 59 -6.22 -16.22 8.66
C SER A 59 -4.95 -17.05 8.62
N ILE A 60 -4.42 -17.31 7.44
CA ILE A 60 -3.21 -18.12 7.27
C ILE A 60 -1.96 -17.35 7.73
N ILE A 61 -1.86 -16.08 7.35
CA ILE A 61 -0.66 -15.28 7.61
C ILE A 61 -0.68 -14.68 9.02
N GLY A 62 -1.87 -14.37 9.54
CA GLY A 62 -1.98 -13.71 10.84
C GLY A 62 -1.81 -12.21 10.79
N LYS A 63 -1.96 -11.62 9.60
CA LYS A 63 -1.88 -10.17 9.39
C LYS A 63 -3.08 -9.71 8.57
N ARG A 64 -3.44 -8.44 8.74
CA ARG A 64 -4.46 -7.84 7.87
C ARG A 64 -3.91 -7.75 6.45
N ILE A 65 -4.77 -8.00 5.49
CA ILE A 65 -4.40 -8.00 4.08
C ILE A 65 -5.26 -6.95 3.37
N ARG A 66 -4.63 -6.19 2.49
CA ARG A 66 -5.31 -5.19 1.67
C ARG A 66 -4.88 -5.34 0.23
N VAL A 67 -5.80 -5.10 -0.69
CA VAL A 67 -5.52 -5.09 -2.12
C VAL A 67 -5.85 -3.70 -2.65
N VAL A 68 -4.92 -3.12 -3.40
CA VAL A 68 -5.10 -1.81 -4.02
C VAL A 68 -4.73 -1.90 -5.49
N ALA A 69 -5.23 -0.95 -6.28
CA ALA A 69 -4.85 -0.86 -7.68
C ALA A 69 -3.39 -0.43 -7.78
N GLN A 70 -2.63 -1.13 -8.61
CA GLN A 70 -1.26 -0.74 -8.90
C GLN A 70 -1.25 0.61 -9.62
N PRO A 71 -0.47 1.59 -9.15
CA PRO A 71 -0.42 2.87 -9.83
C PRO A 71 0.35 2.74 -11.14
N ASN A 72 -0.16 3.39 -12.19
CA ASN A 72 0.49 3.37 -13.50
C ASN A 72 1.38 4.58 -13.74
N GLY A 73 1.22 5.62 -12.92
CA GLY A 73 2.01 6.82 -13.03
C GLY A 73 1.66 7.76 -11.90
N VAL A 74 2.27 8.94 -11.90
CA VAL A 74 2.07 9.90 -10.82
C VAL A 74 0.64 10.43 -10.76
N GLU A 75 -0.09 10.37 -11.86
CA GLU A 75 -1.49 10.77 -11.90
C GLU A 75 -2.37 9.88 -11.01
N ASP A 76 -1.90 8.68 -10.70
CA ASP A 76 -2.63 7.76 -9.82
C ASP A 76 -2.20 7.91 -8.35
N ALA A 77 -1.25 8.79 -8.06
CA ALA A 77 -0.65 8.87 -6.73
C ALA A 77 -1.67 9.19 -5.65
N ARG A 78 -2.57 10.14 -5.90
CA ARG A 78 -3.56 10.53 -4.89
C ARG A 78 -4.47 9.36 -4.52
N GLU A 79 -5.04 8.70 -5.50
CA GLU A 79 -5.92 7.56 -5.26
C GLU A 79 -5.18 6.43 -4.55
N PHE A 80 -3.96 6.16 -5.00
CA PHE A 80 -3.14 5.11 -4.41
C PHE A 80 -2.88 5.40 -2.93
N ILE A 81 -2.46 6.61 -2.60
CA ILE A 81 -2.17 6.98 -1.22
C ILE A 81 -3.44 6.94 -0.38
N GLU A 82 -4.56 7.45 -0.92
CA GLU A 82 -5.84 7.40 -0.21
C GLU A 82 -6.23 5.97 0.17
N ARG A 83 -6.02 5.03 -0.73
CA ARG A 83 -6.33 3.62 -0.47
C ARG A 83 -5.39 3.01 0.56
N VAL A 84 -4.12 3.35 0.50
CA VAL A 84 -3.12 2.79 1.42
C VAL A 84 -3.37 3.26 2.85
N VAL A 85 -3.69 4.54 3.05
CA VAL A 85 -3.86 5.10 4.40
C VAL A 85 -5.27 4.91 4.95
N SER A 86 -6.24 4.50 4.13
CA SER A 86 -7.62 4.30 4.59
C SER A 86 -7.65 3.46 5.87
N PRO A 87 -8.49 3.79 6.86
CA PRO A 87 -9.58 4.75 6.85
C PRO A 87 -9.19 6.20 7.19
N LEU A 88 -7.90 6.47 7.39
CA LEU A 88 -7.48 7.84 7.62
C LEU A 88 -7.62 8.64 6.35
N THR A 89 -7.79 9.96 6.50
CA THR A 89 -7.90 10.88 5.39
C THR A 89 -6.88 12.00 5.55
N PHE A 90 -6.64 12.72 4.48
CA PHE A 90 -5.78 13.90 4.48
C PHE A 90 -6.45 14.99 3.65
N ASN A 91 -6.05 16.25 3.87
CA ASN A 91 -6.71 17.37 3.22
C ASN A 91 -6.33 17.51 1.76
N ASP A 92 -5.03 17.43 1.47
CA ASP A 92 -4.55 17.75 0.13
C ASP A 92 -3.21 17.09 -0.14
N LEU A 93 -2.87 17.04 -1.42
CA LEU A 93 -1.61 16.45 -1.86
C LEU A 93 -1.04 17.32 -2.96
N GLU A 94 0.19 17.77 -2.77
CA GLU A 94 0.89 18.54 -3.79
C GLU A 94 1.96 17.65 -4.41
N ILE A 95 1.98 17.57 -5.72
CA ILE A 95 2.92 16.73 -6.46
C ILE A 95 3.83 17.63 -7.28
N THR A 96 5.12 17.55 -7.01
CA THR A 96 6.13 18.27 -7.77
C THR A 96 7.02 17.26 -8.50
N VAL A 97 7.97 17.75 -9.28
CA VAL A 97 8.90 16.87 -9.99
C VAL A 97 9.71 16.01 -9.01
N ASN A 98 10.03 16.55 -7.84
CA ASN A 98 10.94 15.91 -6.89
C ASN A 98 10.26 15.30 -5.69
N GLU A 99 9.06 15.74 -5.34
CA GLU A 99 8.45 15.26 -4.11
C GLU A 99 6.93 15.27 -4.15
N ILE A 100 6.36 14.52 -3.24
CA ILE A 100 4.92 14.52 -2.95
C ILE A 100 4.77 15.04 -1.52
N ILE A 101 3.96 16.08 -1.35
CA ILE A 101 3.76 16.73 -0.08
C ILE A 101 2.31 16.53 0.35
N MET A 102 2.13 15.89 1.50
CA MET A 102 0.79 15.64 2.02
C MET A 102 0.44 16.68 3.08
N ASN A 103 -0.66 17.39 2.84
CA ASN A 103 -1.26 18.21 3.89
C ASN A 103 -2.23 17.30 4.65
N ALA A 104 -1.79 16.83 5.81
CA ALA A 104 -2.54 15.81 6.55
C ALA A 104 -3.77 16.37 7.25
N GLY A 105 -3.77 17.65 7.54
CA GLY A 105 -4.81 18.22 8.38
C GLY A 105 -4.54 17.95 9.86
N ARG A 106 -5.20 18.75 10.70
CA ARG A 106 -4.92 18.74 12.12
C ARG A 106 -5.27 17.41 12.79
N MET A 107 -6.38 16.80 12.39
CA MET A 107 -6.87 15.62 13.09
C MET A 107 -6.02 14.37 12.87
N ASN A 108 -5.54 14.18 11.66
CA ASN A 108 -4.90 12.92 11.29
C ASN A 108 -3.38 12.99 11.17
N LYS A 109 -2.80 14.18 11.33
CA LYS A 109 -1.36 14.34 11.09
C LYS A 109 -0.52 13.40 11.96
N ALA A 110 -0.80 13.36 13.25
CA ALA A 110 -0.05 12.50 14.16
C ALA A 110 -0.21 11.03 13.81
N LEU A 111 -1.41 10.61 13.43
CA LEU A 111 -1.67 9.23 13.06
C LEU A 111 -0.99 8.85 11.74
N LEU A 112 -0.96 9.77 10.79
CA LEU A 112 -0.31 9.52 9.50
C LEU A 112 1.20 9.46 9.61
N ILE A 113 1.78 10.21 10.56
CA ILE A 113 3.21 10.12 10.85
C ILE A 113 3.51 8.82 11.60
N GLY A 114 2.66 8.48 12.55
CA GLY A 114 2.78 7.26 13.32
C GLY A 114 3.78 7.37 14.45
N ARG A 115 3.76 6.38 15.33
CA ARG A 115 4.69 6.28 16.45
C ARG A 115 6.11 6.17 15.93
N GLU A 116 7.00 6.99 16.44
CA GLU A 116 8.41 7.01 16.03
C GLU A 116 8.56 7.22 14.52
N LYS A 117 7.59 7.94 13.92
CA LYS A 117 7.56 8.22 12.48
C LYS A 117 7.46 6.97 11.62
N ARG A 118 6.99 5.87 12.17
CA ARG A 118 6.99 4.59 11.46
C ARG A 118 6.18 4.64 10.17
N ARG A 119 4.95 5.17 10.23
CA ARG A 119 4.11 5.26 9.03
C ARG A 119 4.68 6.21 8.00
N LEU A 120 5.26 7.32 8.46
CA LEU A 120 5.92 8.26 7.56
C LEU A 120 7.06 7.58 6.81
N ILE A 121 7.92 6.84 7.52
CA ILE A 121 9.04 6.16 6.90
C ILE A 121 8.56 5.09 5.91
N GLU A 122 7.55 4.33 6.28
CA GLU A 122 6.97 3.34 5.38
C GLU A 122 6.44 4.01 4.10
N MET A 123 5.70 5.12 4.25
CA MET A 123 5.17 5.82 3.09
C MET A 123 6.29 6.43 2.25
N GLN A 124 7.35 6.95 2.88
CA GLN A 124 8.50 7.47 2.14
C GLN A 124 9.10 6.39 1.23
N ASN A 125 9.24 5.18 1.75
CA ASN A 125 9.78 4.07 0.96
C ASN A 125 8.84 3.67 -0.17
N ILE A 126 7.54 3.63 0.10
CA ILE A 126 6.53 3.28 -0.90
C ILE A 126 6.52 4.30 -2.04
N ILE A 127 6.50 5.58 -1.69
CA ILE A 127 6.48 6.66 -2.68
C ILE A 127 7.76 6.66 -3.52
N LYS A 128 8.90 6.44 -2.89
CA LYS A 128 10.17 6.37 -3.61
C LYS A 128 10.16 5.22 -4.61
N TYR A 129 9.63 4.09 -4.20
CA TYR A 129 9.60 2.91 -5.05
C TYR A 129 8.69 3.10 -6.28
N PHE A 130 7.47 3.58 -6.06
CA PHE A 130 6.48 3.67 -7.14
C PHE A 130 6.61 4.92 -7.98
N PHE A 131 6.99 6.06 -7.38
CA PHE A 131 6.94 7.35 -8.07
C PHE A 131 8.29 8.03 -8.21
N LYS A 132 9.33 7.49 -7.61
CA LYS A 132 10.70 8.05 -7.67
C LYS A 132 10.75 9.48 -7.15
N ARG A 133 10.01 9.76 -6.08
CA ARG A 133 9.94 11.07 -5.45
C ARG A 133 10.12 10.95 -3.95
N GLU A 134 10.54 12.03 -3.34
CA GLU A 134 10.56 12.13 -1.88
C GLU A 134 9.15 12.38 -1.38
N PHE A 135 8.92 12.13 -0.08
CA PHE A 135 7.60 12.30 0.52
C PHE A 135 7.73 12.97 1.89
N ARG A 136 6.88 13.95 2.15
CA ARG A 136 6.80 14.56 3.48
C ARG A 136 5.37 14.94 3.82
N ILE A 137 5.10 15.05 5.12
CA ILE A 137 3.80 15.42 5.66
C ILE A 137 3.92 16.78 6.32
N VAL A 138 3.05 17.70 5.95
CA VAL A 138 3.01 19.04 6.55
C VAL A 138 1.72 19.25 7.33
#